data_f3d044be895c896ba0cedc4a2fb43320
#
_entry.id   f3d044be895c896ba0cedc4a2fb43320
#
_cell.length_a   1.000
_cell.length_b   1.000
_cell.length_c   1.000
_cell.angle_alpha   90.00
_cell.angle_beta   90.00
_cell.angle_gamma   90.00
#
_symmetry.space_group_name_H-M   'P 1'
#
loop_
_entity.id
_entity.type
_entity.pdbx_description
1 polymer ?
#
loop_
_entity_poly.entity_id
_entity_poly.type
_entity_poly.pdbx_seq_one_letter_code
_entity_poly.pdbx_strand_id
1 'polypeptide(L)'
;NKSKVAVVVVLELNNPNGGNVITTEQVFEINGFADIIISNNIQTNEVVTTMPKVGTQLLVNKQYDNVKFFGKDTENYPDRNSSGKIRLYERNAKDFFELHEEPQDNGNHSDTRWFAVTNDEGNGLFFTSDEHFNFSIYQYSAENLSVAERINQMELANYWTVNVDYKQAPVGTATCGPGALSKYLIKNDNYEYTIRMRPFNARDMRDDRLYQQNVIGEFTQVATPEITAELERFDRKMNVTLTCADANAKIYYTLDGSEPTQKSKLYTKPFSINTTTTVKAKAFVANKISSFTTKKHFEIIIIAGTEFVEKPHRNYATNCETVLMDGKKGIAGNWGEGWLGFYGNGAEFTIELSQATDIHHLYVGCGICPNDW
;
A
#
# COMPACT_ATOMS: atom_id res chain seq x y z
N ASN A 1 -15.31 -20.73 -3.62
CA ASN A 1 -14.91 -20.25 -4.61
C ASN A 1 -14.09 -18.99 -4.79
N LYS A 2 -12.96 -18.84 -4.90
CA LYS A 2 -12.86 -18.24 -5.66
C LYS A 2 -12.37 -17.15 -6.19
N SER A 3 -11.95 -16.24 -5.88
CA SER A 3 -11.25 -15.21 -6.61
C SER A 3 -9.76 -15.41 -6.38
N LYS A 4 -9.21 -16.32 -7.08
CA LYS A 4 -7.77 -16.51 -7.18
C LYS A 4 -7.37 -16.08 -8.59
N VAL A 5 -6.44 -15.15 -8.68
CA VAL A 5 -5.80 -14.77 -9.95
C VAL A 5 -4.38 -15.31 -9.90
N ALA A 6 -3.96 -15.97 -10.96
CA ALA A 6 -2.58 -16.38 -11.16
C ALA A 6 -1.98 -15.57 -12.32
N VAL A 7 -0.81 -15.00 -12.11
CA VAL A 7 0.00 -14.35 -13.14
C VAL A 7 1.32 -15.09 -13.23
N VAL A 8 1.66 -15.52 -14.43
CA VAL A 8 2.95 -16.20 -14.70
C VAL A 8 3.85 -15.21 -15.42
N VAL A 9 5.05 -15.02 -14.91
CA VAL A 9 6.09 -14.16 -15.50
C VAL A 9 7.31 -15.03 -15.79
N VAL A 10 7.80 -14.99 -17.01
CA VAL A 10 9.05 -15.64 -17.40
C VAL A 10 10.06 -14.56 -17.73
N LEU A 11 11.20 -14.60 -17.04
CA LEU A 11 12.32 -13.69 -17.22
C LEU A 11 13.52 -14.47 -17.74
N GLU A 12 14.15 -13.94 -18.75
CA GLU A 12 15.37 -14.52 -19.34
C GLU A 12 16.53 -13.51 -19.24
N LEU A 13 17.57 -13.91 -18.55
CA LEU A 13 18.83 -13.17 -18.54
C LEU A 13 19.75 -13.75 -19.59
N ASN A 14 20.15 -12.92 -20.56
CA ASN A 14 20.99 -13.31 -21.66
C ASN A 14 22.44 -12.82 -21.46
N ASN A 15 23.39 -13.65 -21.89
CA ASN A 15 24.76 -13.23 -22.01
C ASN A 15 24.89 -12.16 -23.10
N PRO A 16 25.67 -11.08 -22.89
CA PRO A 16 25.95 -10.07 -23.95
C PRO A 16 26.46 -10.67 -25.27
N ASN A 17 27.13 -11.82 -25.21
CA ASN A 17 27.64 -12.55 -26.37
C ASN A 17 26.62 -13.52 -26.98
N GLY A 18 25.39 -13.52 -26.52
CA GLY A 18 24.29 -14.39 -26.96
C GLY A 18 24.08 -15.63 -26.09
N GLY A 19 22.86 -16.12 -26.10
CA GLY A 19 22.39 -17.26 -25.32
C GLY A 19 21.85 -16.92 -23.94
N ASN A 20 20.81 -17.62 -23.54
CA ASN A 20 20.19 -17.50 -22.22
C ASN A 20 21.09 -18.15 -21.16
N VAL A 21 21.30 -17.47 -20.05
CA VAL A 21 22.11 -17.96 -18.92
C VAL A 21 21.30 -18.23 -17.66
N ILE A 22 20.19 -17.51 -17.45
CA ILE A 22 19.24 -17.75 -16.35
C ILE A 22 17.83 -17.59 -16.88
N THR A 23 16.98 -18.57 -16.60
CA THR A 23 15.53 -18.46 -16.79
C THR A 23 14.87 -18.49 -15.44
N THR A 24 14.01 -17.51 -15.16
CA THR A 24 13.19 -17.45 -13.96
C THR A 24 11.74 -17.49 -14.34
N GLU A 25 11.00 -18.49 -13.85
CA GLU A 25 9.55 -18.52 -13.88
C GLU A 25 9.02 -18.15 -12.50
N GLN A 26 8.17 -17.10 -12.46
CA GLN A 26 7.50 -16.64 -11.25
C GLN A 26 6.00 -16.78 -11.42
N VAL A 27 5.38 -17.47 -10.49
CA VAL A 27 3.91 -17.59 -10.42
C VAL A 27 3.41 -16.77 -9.25
N PHE A 28 2.68 -15.71 -9.53
CA PHE A 28 2.02 -14.86 -8.53
C PHE A 28 0.59 -15.37 -8.37
N GLU A 29 0.28 -15.94 -7.23
CA GLU A 29 -1.08 -16.32 -6.87
C GLU A 29 -1.66 -15.29 -5.90
N ILE A 30 -2.65 -14.55 -6.36
CA ILE A 30 -3.33 -13.49 -5.59
C ILE A 30 -4.72 -14.00 -5.24
N ASN A 31 -5.04 -14.10 -3.95
CA ASN A 31 -6.36 -14.49 -3.48
C ASN A 31 -7.24 -13.28 -3.15
N GLY A 32 -8.52 -13.50 -2.89
CA GLY A 32 -9.50 -12.46 -2.57
C GLY A 32 -9.24 -11.68 -1.27
N PHE A 33 -8.20 -12.04 -0.51
CA PHE A 33 -7.75 -11.35 0.70
C PHE A 33 -6.47 -10.55 0.48
N ALA A 34 -6.09 -10.36 -0.79
CA ALA A 34 -4.84 -9.73 -1.22
C ALA A 34 -3.56 -10.44 -0.73
N ASP A 35 -3.68 -11.68 -0.29
CA ASP A 35 -2.52 -12.53 -0.02
C ASP A 35 -1.85 -12.87 -1.34
N ILE A 36 -0.57 -12.63 -1.46
CA ILE A 36 0.22 -12.88 -2.66
C ILE A 36 1.23 -13.97 -2.33
N ILE A 37 1.12 -15.09 -3.02
CA ILE A 37 2.10 -16.18 -2.97
C ILE A 37 2.91 -16.11 -4.26
N ILE A 38 4.22 -16.00 -4.14
CA ILE A 38 5.16 -15.91 -5.25
C ILE A 38 5.99 -17.19 -5.25
N SER A 39 5.65 -18.12 -6.14
CA SER A 39 6.45 -19.31 -6.37
C SER A 39 7.48 -19.03 -7.45
N ASN A 40 8.74 -19.32 -7.16
CA ASN A 40 9.85 -19.03 -8.03
C ASN A 40 10.54 -20.33 -8.44
N ASN A 41 10.81 -20.48 -9.72
CA ASN A 41 11.65 -21.54 -10.28
C ASN A 41 12.74 -20.89 -11.14
N ILE A 42 13.97 -21.02 -10.70
CA ILE A 42 15.15 -20.43 -11.34
C ILE A 42 16.01 -21.57 -11.91
N GLN A 43 16.27 -21.50 -13.18
CA GLN A 43 17.14 -22.42 -13.89
C GLN A 43 18.38 -21.68 -14.39
N THR A 44 19.56 -22.22 -14.10
CA THR A 44 20.84 -21.67 -14.54
C THR A 44 21.55 -22.63 -15.51
N ASN A 45 22.38 -22.10 -16.38
CA ASN A 45 23.23 -22.91 -17.24
C ASN A 45 24.67 -22.93 -16.74
N GLU A 46 25.55 -23.73 -17.39
CA GLU A 46 26.95 -23.95 -17.01
C GLU A 46 27.83 -22.69 -17.06
N VAL A 47 27.36 -21.59 -17.71
CA VAL A 47 28.11 -20.33 -17.79
C VAL A 47 28.06 -19.59 -16.45
N VAL A 48 26.99 -19.78 -15.66
CA VAL A 48 26.85 -19.20 -14.34
C VAL A 48 27.68 -20.06 -13.35
N THR A 49 28.72 -19.50 -12.79
CA THR A 49 29.56 -20.22 -11.80
C THR A 49 29.09 -19.98 -10.37
N THR A 50 28.76 -18.71 -10.05
CA THR A 50 28.26 -18.28 -8.74
C THR A 50 27.32 -17.10 -8.93
N MET A 51 26.39 -16.92 -8.00
CA MET A 51 25.45 -15.81 -7.96
C MET A 51 25.60 -15.01 -6.66
N PRO A 52 25.40 -13.69 -6.69
CA PRO A 52 25.42 -12.87 -5.47
C PRO A 52 24.17 -13.06 -4.61
N LYS A 53 23.00 -13.22 -5.24
CA LYS A 53 21.70 -13.39 -4.58
C LYS A 53 20.78 -14.25 -5.43
N VAL A 54 19.84 -14.90 -4.76
CA VAL A 54 18.68 -15.55 -5.36
C VAL A 54 17.46 -15.10 -4.57
N GLY A 55 16.65 -14.23 -5.14
CA GLY A 55 15.55 -13.61 -4.41
C GLY A 55 14.63 -12.77 -5.29
N THR A 56 13.75 -12.03 -4.62
CA THR A 56 12.79 -11.11 -5.23
C THR A 56 12.99 -9.71 -4.66
N GLN A 57 13.11 -8.72 -5.53
CA GLN A 57 13.20 -7.32 -5.15
C GLN A 57 11.85 -6.63 -5.37
N LEU A 58 11.48 -5.78 -4.42
CA LEU A 58 10.25 -5.00 -4.42
C LEU A 58 10.56 -3.54 -4.15
N LEU A 59 9.77 -2.65 -4.74
CA LEU A 59 9.78 -1.23 -4.41
C LEU A 59 8.58 -0.91 -3.53
N VAL A 60 8.84 -0.43 -2.32
CA VAL A 60 7.81 -0.15 -1.32
C VAL A 60 7.77 1.35 -1.04
N ASN A 61 6.57 1.92 -0.97
CA ASN A 61 6.41 3.34 -0.70
C ASN A 61 7.08 3.73 0.63
N LYS A 62 7.82 4.82 0.63
CA LYS A 62 8.65 5.25 1.77
C LYS A 62 7.89 5.56 3.07
N GLN A 63 6.56 5.70 3.02
CA GLN A 63 5.75 5.84 4.23
C GLN A 63 5.74 4.56 5.10
N TYR A 64 6.14 3.41 4.56
CA TYR A 64 6.24 2.15 5.26
C TYR A 64 7.67 1.96 5.78
N ASP A 65 8.05 2.77 6.75
CA ASP A 65 9.42 2.86 7.27
C ASP A 65 9.63 2.20 8.63
N ASN A 66 8.58 1.71 9.28
CA ASN A 66 8.71 0.92 10.50
C ASN A 66 8.89 -0.55 10.13
N VAL A 67 10.05 -1.09 10.44
CA VAL A 67 10.42 -2.49 10.13
C VAL A 67 10.44 -3.31 11.40
N LYS A 68 9.67 -4.39 11.41
CA LYS A 68 9.63 -5.36 12.49
C LYS A 68 9.96 -6.73 11.95
N PHE A 69 10.85 -7.47 12.61
CA PHE A 69 11.27 -8.77 12.12
C PHE A 69 11.59 -9.75 13.23
N PHE A 70 11.46 -11.04 12.92
CA PHE A 70 11.88 -12.13 13.77
C PHE A 70 13.03 -12.86 13.09
N GLY A 71 14.23 -12.61 13.58
CA GLY A 71 15.48 -13.09 13.01
C GLY A 71 16.68 -12.72 13.87
N LYS A 72 17.84 -12.61 13.29
CA LYS A 72 19.08 -12.19 13.97
C LYS A 72 19.21 -10.69 14.00
N ASP A 73 19.72 -10.16 15.11
CA ASP A 73 19.66 -8.73 15.49
C ASP A 73 20.55 -7.78 14.71
N THR A 74 21.64 -8.26 14.19
CA THR A 74 22.61 -7.43 13.48
C THR A 74 22.63 -7.76 12.00
N GLU A 75 23.19 -6.86 11.22
CA GLU A 75 23.59 -7.19 9.86
C GLU A 75 24.43 -8.48 9.90
N ASN A 76 24.05 -9.42 9.09
CA ASN A 76 24.72 -10.71 9.07
C ASN A 76 24.60 -11.38 7.69
N TYR A 77 25.57 -12.20 7.38
CA TYR A 77 25.68 -12.96 6.15
C TYR A 77 25.85 -14.46 6.47
N PRO A 78 25.61 -15.37 5.53
CA PRO A 78 25.68 -16.80 5.78
C PRO A 78 26.99 -17.29 6.44
N ASP A 79 28.11 -16.64 6.14
CA ASP A 79 29.42 -16.92 6.72
C ASP A 79 29.73 -16.17 8.02
N ARG A 80 28.86 -15.24 8.45
CA ARG A 80 29.03 -14.33 9.60
C ARG A 80 27.77 -14.17 10.42
N ASN A 81 27.08 -15.25 10.70
CA ASN A 81 25.79 -15.19 11.41
C ASN A 81 25.74 -15.93 12.75
N SER A 82 26.89 -16.47 13.23
CA SER A 82 26.90 -17.33 14.41
C SER A 82 26.65 -16.60 15.73
N SER A 83 26.98 -15.30 15.82
CA SER A 83 26.84 -14.50 17.04
C SER A 83 25.50 -13.80 17.19
N GLY A 84 24.73 -13.67 16.12
CA GLY A 84 23.43 -12.99 16.13
C GLY A 84 22.40 -13.72 16.98
N LYS A 85 21.66 -12.98 17.81
CA LYS A 85 20.60 -13.52 18.67
C LYS A 85 19.27 -13.44 17.94
N ILE A 86 18.56 -14.57 17.87
CA ILE A 86 17.24 -14.65 17.28
C ILE A 86 16.22 -14.06 18.27
N ARG A 87 15.59 -12.98 17.90
CA ARG A 87 14.55 -12.29 18.67
C ARG A 87 13.60 -11.54 17.75
N LEU A 88 12.61 -10.91 18.35
CA LEU A 88 11.78 -9.91 17.74
C LEU A 88 12.47 -8.55 17.84
N TYR A 89 12.66 -7.89 16.70
CA TYR A 89 13.30 -6.58 16.60
C TYR A 89 12.39 -5.61 15.86
N GLU A 90 12.51 -4.34 16.20
CA GLU A 90 11.78 -3.25 15.57
C GLU A 90 12.72 -2.06 15.37
N ARG A 91 12.79 -1.54 14.14
CA ARG A 91 13.69 -0.43 13.76
C ARG A 91 13.07 0.39 12.63
N ASN A 92 13.56 1.62 12.45
CA ASN A 92 13.24 2.37 11.25
C ASN A 92 14.02 1.82 10.04
N ALA A 93 13.42 1.83 8.86
CA ALA A 93 14.03 1.31 7.63
C ALA A 93 15.37 1.95 7.29
N LYS A 94 15.55 3.24 7.63
CA LYS A 94 16.82 3.96 7.42
C LYS A 94 18.01 3.39 8.23
N ASP A 95 17.74 2.62 9.28
CA ASP A 95 18.76 2.09 10.18
C ASP A 95 19.30 0.73 9.73
N PHE A 96 18.87 0.24 8.56
CA PHE A 96 19.28 -1.05 8.00
C PHE A 96 20.45 -0.98 7.02
N PHE A 97 20.77 0.21 6.52
CA PHE A 97 21.80 0.39 5.51
C PHE A 97 22.88 1.33 6.01
N GLU A 98 24.13 0.92 5.91
CA GLU A 98 25.30 1.74 6.18
C GLU A 98 25.87 2.33 4.89
N LEU A 99 26.14 3.64 4.89
CA LEU A 99 26.84 4.30 3.80
C LEU A 99 28.34 4.08 3.96
N HIS A 100 28.92 3.30 3.09
CA HIS A 100 30.37 3.13 2.97
C HIS A 100 30.95 4.15 1.98
N GLU A 101 32.23 4.52 2.17
CA GLU A 101 32.95 5.46 1.28
C GLU A 101 32.89 5.00 -0.18
N GLU A 102 33.03 3.71 -0.40
CA GLU A 102 32.75 3.04 -1.66
C GLU A 102 31.40 2.33 -1.52
N PRO A 103 30.34 2.82 -2.18
CA PRO A 103 29.00 2.27 -2.06
C PRO A 103 28.96 0.79 -2.46
N GLN A 104 28.28 0.01 -1.64
CA GLN A 104 28.11 -1.43 -1.87
C GLN A 104 26.84 -1.93 -1.19
N ASP A 105 26.34 -3.04 -1.68
CA ASP A 105 25.18 -3.70 -1.07
C ASP A 105 25.54 -4.19 0.35
N ASN A 106 24.69 -3.84 1.31
CA ASN A 106 24.85 -4.19 2.72
C ASN A 106 23.49 -4.28 3.43
N GLY A 107 23.50 -4.42 4.75
CA GLY A 107 22.27 -4.46 5.55
C GLY A 107 21.52 -5.79 5.49
N ASN A 108 22.14 -6.87 5.05
CA ASN A 108 21.51 -8.19 4.98
C ASN A 108 21.23 -8.78 6.36
N HIS A 109 20.04 -9.38 6.53
CA HIS A 109 19.62 -10.11 7.71
C HIS A 109 19.27 -11.54 7.33
N SER A 110 20.21 -12.45 7.57
CA SER A 110 20.01 -13.89 7.33
C SER A 110 19.20 -14.53 8.45
N ASP A 111 18.72 -15.75 8.19
CA ASP A 111 18.04 -16.56 9.21
C ASP A 111 16.74 -15.89 9.71
N THR A 112 16.11 -15.14 8.82
CA THR A 112 14.85 -14.45 9.08
C THR A 112 13.67 -15.41 8.88
N ARG A 113 12.71 -15.37 9.82
CA ARG A 113 11.49 -16.17 9.74
C ARG A 113 10.37 -15.37 9.12
N TRP A 114 10.32 -14.09 9.45
CA TRP A 114 9.40 -13.14 8.87
C TRP A 114 9.87 -11.73 9.13
N PHE A 115 9.43 -10.81 8.31
CA PHE A 115 9.51 -9.37 8.57
C PHE A 115 8.26 -8.67 8.08
N ALA A 116 8.04 -7.47 8.58
CA ALA A 116 6.96 -6.60 8.20
C ALA A 116 7.44 -5.18 8.05
N VAL A 117 6.87 -4.47 7.10
CA VAL A 117 7.05 -3.02 6.93
C VAL A 117 5.71 -2.34 7.14
N THR A 118 5.65 -1.33 8.01
CA THR A 118 4.41 -0.64 8.37
C THR A 118 4.58 0.87 8.36
N ASN A 119 3.46 1.58 8.18
CA ASN A 119 3.41 3.02 8.40
C ASN A 119 2.97 3.33 9.85
N ASP A 120 2.91 4.61 10.20
CA ASP A 120 2.50 5.07 11.54
C ASP A 120 1.07 4.66 11.93
N GLU A 121 0.20 4.40 10.95
CA GLU A 121 -1.14 3.88 11.20
C GLU A 121 -1.17 2.37 11.44
N GLY A 122 -0.04 1.70 11.28
CA GLY A 122 0.11 0.25 11.41
C GLY A 122 -0.28 -0.54 10.15
N ASN A 123 -0.64 0.13 9.06
CA ASN A 123 -0.88 -0.55 7.78
C ASN A 123 0.45 -0.95 7.16
N GLY A 124 0.50 -2.13 6.55
CA GLY A 124 1.75 -2.59 5.98
C GLY A 124 1.68 -3.91 5.23
N LEU A 125 2.86 -4.42 4.97
CA LEU A 125 3.10 -5.69 4.29
C LEU A 125 3.88 -6.62 5.21
N PHE A 126 3.42 -7.84 5.33
CA PHE A 126 4.06 -8.93 6.06
C PHE A 126 4.66 -9.91 5.06
N PHE A 127 5.91 -10.32 5.31
CA PHE A 127 6.66 -11.24 4.46
C PHE A 127 7.09 -12.48 5.23
N THR A 128 6.93 -13.63 4.61
CA THR A 128 7.43 -14.91 5.10
C THR A 128 7.75 -15.84 3.93
N SER A 129 8.43 -16.93 4.19
CA SER A 129 8.78 -17.98 3.23
C SER A 129 8.61 -19.34 3.87
N ASP A 130 8.64 -20.39 3.08
CA ASP A 130 8.58 -21.77 3.54
C ASP A 130 9.82 -22.17 4.36
N GLU A 131 10.95 -21.53 4.06
CA GLU A 131 12.22 -21.69 4.75
C GLU A 131 12.67 -20.37 5.37
N HIS A 132 13.74 -20.40 6.18
CA HIS A 132 14.39 -19.17 6.61
C HIS A 132 15.04 -18.50 5.42
N PHE A 133 14.89 -17.20 5.34
CA PHE A 133 15.34 -16.40 4.22
C PHE A 133 16.21 -15.22 4.69
N ASN A 134 16.64 -14.43 3.75
CA ASN A 134 17.38 -13.20 3.98
C ASN A 134 16.51 -12.01 3.58
N PHE A 135 16.70 -10.86 4.21
CA PHE A 135 16.15 -9.61 3.72
C PHE A 135 17.11 -8.46 3.91
N SER A 136 16.97 -7.46 3.07
CA SER A 136 17.58 -6.13 3.24
C SER A 136 16.61 -5.06 2.80
N ILE A 137 16.76 -3.86 3.36
CA ILE A 137 15.95 -2.69 3.04
C ILE A 137 16.82 -1.44 3.01
N TYR A 138 16.70 -0.63 1.94
CA TYR A 138 17.45 0.61 1.78
C TYR A 138 16.74 1.59 0.85
N GLN A 139 17.10 2.87 0.92
CA GLN A 139 16.45 3.96 0.18
C GLN A 139 17.26 4.37 -1.07
N TYR A 140 17.76 3.42 -1.83
CA TYR A 140 18.50 3.64 -3.07
C TYR A 140 17.97 2.72 -4.16
N SER A 141 18.14 3.09 -5.44
CA SER A 141 17.90 2.11 -6.50
C SER A 141 19.08 1.15 -6.61
N ALA A 142 18.82 -0.09 -7.01
CA ALA A 142 19.88 -1.05 -7.28
C ALA A 142 20.84 -0.55 -8.37
N GLU A 143 20.30 0.19 -9.35
CA GLU A 143 21.10 0.80 -10.42
C GLU A 143 22.04 1.88 -9.86
N ASN A 144 21.55 2.83 -9.06
CA ASN A 144 22.40 3.84 -8.44
C ASN A 144 23.49 3.19 -7.58
N LEU A 145 23.13 2.21 -6.77
CA LEU A 145 24.09 1.49 -5.93
C LEU A 145 25.18 0.76 -6.73
N SER A 146 24.83 0.27 -7.92
CA SER A 146 25.78 -0.48 -8.80
C SER A 146 26.76 0.40 -9.56
N VAL A 147 26.42 1.69 -9.78
CA VAL A 147 27.26 2.60 -10.57
C VAL A 147 27.97 3.67 -9.74
N ALA A 148 27.53 3.92 -8.52
CA ALA A 148 28.14 4.90 -7.64
C ALA A 148 29.52 4.40 -7.14
N GLU A 149 30.56 5.18 -7.42
CA GLU A 149 31.94 4.90 -6.99
C GLU A 149 32.26 5.59 -5.64
N ARG A 150 31.48 6.58 -5.26
CA ARG A 150 31.66 7.38 -4.04
C ARG A 150 30.32 7.72 -3.40
N ILE A 151 30.33 7.92 -2.09
CA ILE A 151 29.15 8.24 -1.29
C ILE A 151 28.38 9.49 -1.80
N ASN A 152 29.05 10.47 -2.35
CA ASN A 152 28.42 11.68 -2.89
C ASN A 152 27.69 11.47 -4.22
N GLN A 153 27.79 10.29 -4.81
CA GLN A 153 27.05 9.89 -6.02
C GLN A 153 25.78 9.09 -5.67
N MET A 154 25.57 8.83 -4.38
CA MET A 154 24.37 8.13 -3.92
C MET A 154 23.16 9.06 -3.89
N GLU A 155 22.08 8.63 -4.54
CA GLU A 155 20.84 9.39 -4.68
C GLU A 155 19.69 8.67 -3.96
N LEU A 156 19.09 9.35 -2.98
CA LEU A 156 17.94 8.81 -2.25
C LEU A 156 16.73 8.65 -3.18
N ALA A 157 16.23 7.45 -3.26
CA ALA A 157 15.01 7.14 -3.98
C ALA A 157 13.75 7.59 -3.21
N ASN A 158 12.63 7.73 -3.91
CA ASN A 158 11.33 8.06 -3.29
C ASN A 158 10.57 6.79 -2.83
N TYR A 159 11.29 5.72 -2.59
CA TYR A 159 10.79 4.41 -2.15
C TYR A 159 11.86 3.67 -1.36
N TRP A 160 11.45 2.60 -0.69
CA TRP A 160 12.36 1.59 -0.15
C TRP A 160 12.56 0.48 -1.18
N THR A 161 13.81 0.13 -1.45
CA THR A 161 14.17 -1.13 -2.10
C THR A 161 14.18 -2.20 -1.04
N VAL A 162 13.31 -3.19 -1.17
CA VAL A 162 13.15 -4.31 -0.25
C VAL A 162 13.54 -5.58 -0.99
N ASN A 163 14.56 -6.26 -0.51
CA ASN A 163 14.99 -7.56 -1.02
C ASN A 163 14.47 -8.66 -0.09
N VAL A 164 13.90 -9.70 -0.67
CA VAL A 164 13.47 -10.93 -0.01
C VAL A 164 14.21 -12.06 -0.70
N ASP A 165 15.32 -12.49 -0.10
CA ASP A 165 16.27 -13.36 -0.74
C ASP A 165 16.23 -14.77 -0.14
N TYR A 166 15.95 -15.76 -0.97
CA TYR A 166 16.06 -17.17 -0.62
C TYR A 166 17.49 -17.51 -0.24
N LYS A 167 18.45 -17.02 -1.02
CA LYS A 167 19.89 -17.16 -0.75
C LYS A 167 20.63 -15.85 -0.94
N GLN A 168 21.58 -15.62 -0.06
CA GLN A 168 22.53 -14.51 -0.09
C GLN A 168 23.96 -15.07 -0.11
N ALA A 169 24.80 -14.55 -0.99
CA ALA A 169 26.20 -14.90 -1.01
C ALA A 169 26.93 -14.43 0.26
N PRO A 170 27.99 -15.12 0.65
CA PRO A 170 28.83 -14.72 1.77
C PRO A 170 29.66 -13.47 1.42
N VAL A 171 30.08 -12.73 2.44
CA VAL A 171 30.97 -11.57 2.25
C VAL A 171 32.43 -12.02 2.06
N GLY A 172 32.86 -13.05 2.79
CA GLY A 172 34.26 -13.47 2.76
C GLY A 172 35.21 -12.45 3.38
N THR A 173 36.50 -12.61 3.07
CA THR A 173 37.56 -11.68 3.52
C THR A 173 38.52 -11.32 2.37
N ALA A 174 38.05 -11.40 1.12
CA ALA A 174 38.88 -11.28 -0.08
C ALA A 174 39.57 -9.92 -0.24
N THR A 175 39.09 -8.85 0.40
CA THR A 175 39.73 -7.54 0.37
C THR A 175 41.15 -7.57 0.98
N CYS A 176 41.35 -8.33 2.07
CA CYS A 176 42.60 -8.44 2.80
C CYS A 176 42.95 -9.92 3.14
N GLY A 177 42.29 -10.88 2.52
CA GLY A 177 42.46 -12.29 2.87
C GLY A 177 41.83 -13.24 1.83
N PRO A 178 41.62 -14.51 2.17
CA PRO A 178 41.02 -15.48 1.27
C PRO A 178 39.55 -15.13 0.97
N GLY A 179 39.11 -15.56 -0.21
CA GLY A 179 37.70 -15.49 -0.58
C GLY A 179 36.80 -16.33 0.34
N ALA A 180 35.50 -16.24 0.13
CA ALA A 180 34.53 -17.01 0.88
C ALA A 180 34.70 -18.52 0.67
N LEU A 181 34.41 -19.30 1.71
CA LEU A 181 34.45 -20.76 1.61
C LEU A 181 33.38 -21.28 0.64
N SER A 182 33.73 -22.23 -0.18
CA SER A 182 32.86 -22.78 -1.24
C SER A 182 31.50 -23.29 -0.74
N LYS A 183 31.40 -23.71 0.52
CA LYS A 183 30.15 -24.18 1.14
C LYS A 183 29.09 -23.08 1.31
N TYR A 184 29.50 -21.82 1.29
CA TYR A 184 28.61 -20.67 1.40
C TYR A 184 28.27 -20.02 0.05
N LEU A 185 29.01 -20.37 -1.01
CA LEU A 185 28.77 -19.81 -2.34
C LEU A 185 27.45 -20.33 -2.91
N ILE A 186 26.73 -19.43 -3.57
CA ILE A 186 25.55 -19.78 -4.36
C ILE A 186 26.06 -20.25 -5.72
N LYS A 187 25.99 -21.55 -5.96
CA LYS A 187 26.50 -22.18 -7.20
C LYS A 187 25.44 -22.14 -8.29
N ASN A 188 25.81 -22.49 -9.51
CA ASN A 188 24.88 -22.78 -10.56
C ASN A 188 24.08 -24.03 -10.21
N ASP A 189 22.80 -23.87 -9.97
CA ASP A 189 21.83 -24.93 -9.66
C ASP A 189 20.43 -24.45 -10.00
N ASN A 190 19.47 -25.34 -9.94
CA ASN A 190 18.08 -24.97 -10.00
C ASN A 190 17.60 -24.61 -8.59
N TYR A 191 16.85 -23.50 -8.48
CA TYR A 191 16.34 -23.01 -7.21
C TYR A 191 14.83 -22.88 -7.27
N GLU A 192 14.19 -23.51 -6.30
CA GLU A 192 12.75 -23.37 -6.08
C GLU A 192 12.51 -22.83 -4.68
N TYR A 193 11.69 -21.79 -4.57
CA TYR A 193 11.31 -21.21 -3.29
C TYR A 193 10.02 -20.43 -3.42
N THR A 194 9.34 -20.24 -2.29
CA THR A 194 8.09 -19.52 -2.21
C THR A 194 8.19 -18.36 -1.23
N ILE A 195 7.78 -17.19 -1.67
CA ILE A 195 7.61 -16.01 -0.81
C ILE A 195 6.12 -15.76 -0.67
N ARG A 196 5.69 -15.47 0.55
CA ARG A 196 4.35 -15.01 0.83
C ARG A 196 4.39 -13.56 1.28
N MET A 197 3.62 -12.73 0.63
CA MET A 197 3.39 -11.34 1.00
C MET A 197 1.92 -11.13 1.36
N ARG A 198 1.66 -10.49 2.50
CA ARG A 198 0.30 -10.23 2.98
C ARG A 198 0.16 -8.79 3.43
N PRO A 199 -0.83 -8.03 2.92
CA PRO A 199 -1.25 -6.79 3.52
C PRO A 199 -1.86 -7.05 4.92
N PHE A 200 -1.52 -6.23 5.89
CA PHE A 200 -2.03 -6.36 7.25
C PHE A 200 -2.07 -5.02 7.98
N ASN A 201 -2.70 -4.99 9.14
CA ASN A 201 -2.58 -3.88 10.08
C ASN A 201 -2.04 -4.39 11.42
N ALA A 202 -0.91 -3.85 11.87
CA ALA A 202 -0.21 -4.29 13.07
C ALA A 202 -1.01 -4.06 14.38
N ARG A 203 -2.01 -3.16 14.36
CA ARG A 203 -2.89 -2.92 15.53
C ARG A 203 -3.95 -4.01 15.71
N ASP A 204 -4.24 -4.75 14.64
CA ASP A 204 -5.32 -5.75 14.64
C ASP A 204 -4.83 -7.16 14.87
N MET A 205 -3.57 -7.40 14.59
CA MET A 205 -3.03 -8.74 14.58
C MET A 205 -1.65 -8.78 15.23
N ARG A 206 -1.49 -9.73 16.14
CA ARG A 206 -0.18 -10.00 16.71
C ARG A 206 0.72 -10.68 15.67
N ASP A 207 1.97 -10.29 15.63
CA ASP A 207 2.97 -10.78 14.68
C ASP A 207 3.16 -12.30 14.74
N ASP A 208 3.09 -12.89 15.94
CA ASP A 208 3.17 -14.33 16.14
C ASP A 208 2.01 -15.10 15.49
N ARG A 209 0.83 -14.50 15.43
CA ARG A 209 -0.31 -15.11 14.73
C ARG A 209 -0.14 -15.08 13.21
N LEU A 210 0.43 -14.00 12.66
CA LEU A 210 0.73 -13.91 11.22
C LEU A 210 1.74 -15.00 10.80
N TYR A 211 2.76 -15.19 11.61
CA TYR A 211 3.77 -16.22 11.36
C TYR A 211 3.23 -17.65 11.54
N GLN A 212 2.45 -17.89 12.60
CA GLN A 212 1.84 -19.19 12.86
C GLN A 212 0.77 -19.58 11.84
N GLN A 213 0.24 -18.61 11.12
CA GLN A 213 -0.64 -18.82 9.97
C GLN A 213 0.13 -19.37 8.77
N ASN A 214 1.13 -20.15 9.05
CA ASN A 214 1.96 -20.76 8.07
C ASN A 214 1.10 -21.45 7.03
N VAL A 215 1.21 -20.92 5.82
CA VAL A 215 1.09 -21.64 4.58
C VAL A 215 -0.14 -22.53 4.45
N ILE A 216 -1.03 -22.14 3.55
CA ILE A 216 -2.06 -23.04 2.99
C ILE A 216 -3.23 -23.38 3.93
N GLY A 217 -3.38 -22.71 5.04
CA GLY A 217 -4.63 -22.74 5.81
C GLY A 217 -5.47 -21.52 5.44
N GLU A 218 -6.69 -21.73 5.03
CA GLU A 218 -7.68 -20.69 4.72
C GLU A 218 -7.96 -19.78 5.93
N PHE A 219 -7.04 -18.86 6.22
CA PHE A 219 -7.41 -17.73 7.06
C PHE A 219 -8.22 -16.76 6.22
N THR A 220 -9.50 -16.92 6.28
CA THR A 220 -10.44 -16.00 5.68
C THR A 220 -10.39 -14.68 6.43
N GLN A 221 -9.85 -13.64 5.81
CA GLN A 221 -10.06 -12.29 6.26
C GLN A 221 -11.54 -11.94 6.09
N VAL A 222 -12.09 -11.23 7.03
CA VAL A 222 -13.46 -10.69 6.93
C VAL A 222 -13.52 -9.70 5.78
N ALA A 223 -14.54 -9.76 4.97
CA ALA A 223 -14.75 -8.81 3.88
C ALA A 223 -14.81 -7.38 4.42
N THR A 224 -14.18 -6.45 3.71
CA THR A 224 -14.18 -5.03 4.08
C THR A 224 -15.61 -4.49 4.02
N PRO A 225 -16.10 -3.81 5.08
CA PRO A 225 -17.43 -3.23 5.05
C PRO A 225 -17.53 -2.10 4.04
N GLU A 226 -18.70 -1.94 3.48
CA GLU A 226 -19.04 -0.86 2.59
C GLU A 226 -19.83 0.22 3.35
N ILE A 227 -19.50 1.49 3.11
CA ILE A 227 -20.20 2.65 3.65
C ILE A 227 -21.03 3.26 2.52
N THR A 228 -22.36 3.20 2.63
CA THR A 228 -23.29 3.76 1.66
C THR A 228 -24.14 4.86 2.27
N ALA A 229 -24.40 5.88 1.48
CA ALA A 229 -25.32 6.97 1.75
C ALA A 229 -25.83 7.52 0.42
N GLU A 230 -26.95 8.23 0.45
CA GLU A 230 -27.56 8.81 -0.76
C GLU A 230 -26.63 9.84 -1.42
N LEU A 231 -26.01 10.70 -0.60
CA LEU A 231 -25.08 11.74 -1.04
C LEU A 231 -23.83 11.75 -0.16
N GLU A 232 -22.76 12.34 -0.65
CA GLU A 232 -21.54 12.62 0.15
C GLU A 232 -21.58 14.03 0.76
N ARG A 233 -22.38 14.92 0.16
CA ARG A 233 -22.65 16.27 0.62
C ARG A 233 -24.14 16.43 0.90
N PHE A 234 -24.51 16.98 2.03
CA PHE A 234 -25.89 17.09 2.48
C PHE A 234 -26.16 18.41 3.25
N ASP A 235 -27.41 18.84 3.26
CA ASP A 235 -27.79 20.12 3.84
C ASP A 235 -28.18 20.06 5.33
N ARG A 236 -28.78 18.97 5.80
CA ARG A 236 -29.31 18.90 7.17
C ARG A 236 -28.95 17.60 7.88
N LYS A 237 -29.27 16.47 7.26
CA LYS A 237 -29.17 15.17 7.85
C LYS A 237 -28.98 14.12 6.78
N MET A 238 -28.04 13.21 6.98
CA MET A 238 -27.76 12.11 6.09
C MET A 238 -27.82 10.79 6.83
N ASN A 239 -28.48 9.80 6.26
CA ASN A 239 -28.48 8.43 6.76
C ASN A 239 -27.32 7.64 6.15
N VAL A 240 -26.56 6.99 7.01
CA VAL A 240 -25.43 6.15 6.62
C VAL A 240 -25.76 4.70 6.92
N THR A 241 -25.51 3.83 5.94
CA THR A 241 -25.68 2.40 6.04
C THR A 241 -24.34 1.71 5.89
N LEU A 242 -24.08 0.72 6.72
CA LEU A 242 -22.89 -0.12 6.63
C LEU A 242 -23.33 -1.54 6.27
N THR A 243 -22.64 -2.13 5.31
CA THR A 243 -22.87 -3.53 4.90
C THR A 243 -21.56 -4.30 4.85
N CYS A 244 -21.64 -5.61 4.99
CA CYS A 244 -20.49 -6.49 4.84
C CYS A 244 -20.93 -7.78 4.15
N ALA A 245 -20.12 -8.28 3.22
CA ALA A 245 -20.40 -9.51 2.50
C ALA A 245 -20.35 -10.77 3.40
N ASP A 246 -19.61 -10.70 4.51
CA ASP A 246 -19.61 -11.76 5.52
C ASP A 246 -20.85 -11.67 6.41
N ALA A 247 -21.78 -12.62 6.29
CA ALA A 247 -23.07 -12.60 6.99
C ALA A 247 -22.96 -12.61 8.54
N ASN A 248 -21.88 -13.11 9.09
CA ASN A 248 -21.64 -13.17 10.54
C ASN A 248 -20.74 -12.04 11.06
N ALA A 249 -20.45 -11.05 10.22
CA ALA A 249 -19.56 -9.98 10.60
C ALA A 249 -20.24 -8.98 11.56
N LYS A 250 -19.54 -8.65 12.63
CA LYS A 250 -19.87 -7.51 13.48
C LYS A 250 -19.12 -6.29 12.97
N ILE A 251 -19.84 -5.29 12.50
CA ILE A 251 -19.24 -4.04 12.00
C ILE A 251 -19.16 -3.05 13.15
N TYR A 252 -17.96 -2.54 13.42
CA TYR A 252 -17.74 -1.45 14.35
C TYR A 252 -17.32 -0.20 13.58
N TYR A 253 -17.74 0.98 14.08
CA TYR A 253 -17.48 2.22 13.40
C TYR A 253 -17.15 3.37 14.36
N THR A 254 -16.51 4.41 13.81
CA THR A 254 -16.18 5.67 14.46
C THR A 254 -16.64 6.84 13.61
N LEU A 255 -16.88 7.99 14.25
CA LEU A 255 -17.33 9.23 13.60
C LEU A 255 -16.34 10.38 13.79
N ASP A 256 -15.30 10.16 14.57
CA ASP A 256 -14.25 11.10 14.94
C ASP A 256 -12.94 10.90 14.15
N GLY A 257 -12.96 9.99 13.17
CA GLY A 257 -11.79 9.65 12.38
C GLY A 257 -10.80 8.69 13.05
N SER A 258 -11.05 8.27 14.30
CA SER A 258 -10.25 7.27 14.98
C SER A 258 -10.40 5.89 14.32
N GLU A 259 -9.44 4.99 14.55
CA GLU A 259 -9.48 3.64 13.98
C GLU A 259 -10.51 2.76 14.71
N PRO A 260 -11.47 2.12 13.99
CA PRO A 260 -12.48 1.27 14.61
C PRO A 260 -11.86 0.00 15.23
N THR A 261 -12.24 -0.29 16.45
CA THR A 261 -11.87 -1.49 17.20
C THR A 261 -13.11 -2.20 17.72
N GLN A 262 -12.99 -3.38 18.30
CA GLN A 262 -14.12 -4.07 18.96
C GLN A 262 -14.67 -3.32 20.19
N LYS A 263 -14.01 -2.25 20.62
CA LYS A 263 -14.50 -1.33 21.68
C LYS A 263 -15.27 -0.15 21.11
N SER A 264 -15.21 0.07 19.81
CA SER A 264 -15.93 1.14 19.12
C SER A 264 -17.42 0.84 19.03
N LYS A 265 -18.20 1.75 18.45
CA LYS A 265 -19.65 1.60 18.36
C LYS A 265 -20.01 0.46 17.41
N LEU A 266 -20.80 -0.50 17.88
CA LEU A 266 -21.31 -1.60 17.08
C LEU A 266 -22.43 -1.12 16.15
N TYR A 267 -22.34 -1.42 14.87
CA TYR A 267 -23.38 -1.14 13.91
C TYR A 267 -24.48 -2.20 13.98
N THR A 268 -25.73 -1.75 14.24
CA THR A 268 -26.91 -2.61 14.30
C THR A 268 -28.02 -2.18 13.35
N LYS A 269 -28.03 -0.90 12.96
CA LYS A 269 -29.01 -0.29 12.04
C LYS A 269 -28.44 0.99 11.45
N PRO A 270 -29.01 1.51 10.34
CA PRO A 270 -28.61 2.79 9.79
C PRO A 270 -28.64 3.91 10.83
N PHE A 271 -27.66 4.78 10.79
CA PHE A 271 -27.53 5.92 11.68
C PHE A 271 -27.46 7.21 10.89
N SER A 272 -27.73 8.32 11.58
CA SER A 272 -27.73 9.63 10.93
C SER A 272 -26.56 10.47 11.39
N ILE A 273 -26.01 11.24 10.47
CA ILE A 273 -25.04 12.32 10.70
C ILE A 273 -25.70 13.67 10.34
N ASN A 274 -25.33 14.72 11.05
CA ASN A 274 -25.84 16.08 10.85
C ASN A 274 -24.73 17.14 10.90
N THR A 275 -23.50 16.74 10.85
CA THR A 275 -22.29 17.55 10.78
C THR A 275 -21.32 16.91 9.81
N THR A 276 -20.36 17.69 9.31
CA THR A 276 -19.23 17.16 8.55
C THR A 276 -18.56 16.05 9.35
N THR A 277 -18.50 14.86 8.78
CA THR A 277 -18.13 13.65 9.51
C THR A 277 -17.30 12.72 8.65
N THR A 278 -16.22 12.21 9.20
CA THR A 278 -15.49 11.09 8.61
C THR A 278 -15.93 9.79 9.29
N VAL A 279 -16.65 8.97 8.55
CA VAL A 279 -17.03 7.62 9.00
C VAL A 279 -15.92 6.64 8.66
N LYS A 280 -15.43 5.92 9.65
CA LYS A 280 -14.59 4.74 9.45
C LYS A 280 -15.33 3.51 9.95
N ALA A 281 -15.21 2.40 9.24
CA ALA A 281 -15.87 1.15 9.61
C ALA A 281 -14.95 -0.06 9.39
N LYS A 282 -15.06 -1.04 10.28
CA LYS A 282 -14.26 -2.26 10.28
C LYS A 282 -15.10 -3.43 10.74
N ALA A 283 -14.93 -4.59 10.11
CA ALA A 283 -15.72 -5.78 10.38
C ALA A 283 -14.88 -6.88 11.05
N PHE A 284 -15.50 -7.58 11.98
CA PHE A 284 -14.89 -8.64 12.78
C PHE A 284 -15.76 -9.90 12.79
N VAL A 285 -15.13 -11.05 12.64
CA VAL A 285 -15.73 -12.38 12.85
C VAL A 285 -14.81 -13.17 13.78
N ALA A 286 -15.38 -13.92 14.70
CA ALA A 286 -14.59 -14.77 15.60
C ALA A 286 -13.71 -15.74 14.78
N ASN A 287 -12.46 -15.88 15.17
CA ASN A 287 -11.46 -16.75 14.53
C ASN A 287 -11.12 -16.42 13.06
N LYS A 288 -11.51 -15.25 12.58
CA LYS A 288 -11.05 -14.68 11.29
C LYS A 288 -10.18 -13.46 11.52
N ILE A 289 -9.37 -13.13 10.52
CA ILE A 289 -8.66 -11.83 10.46
C ILE A 289 -9.72 -10.75 10.28
N SER A 290 -9.63 -9.65 11.04
CA SER A 290 -10.52 -8.50 10.83
C SER A 290 -10.40 -7.95 9.41
N SER A 291 -11.45 -7.31 8.93
CA SER A 291 -11.42 -6.63 7.63
C SER A 291 -10.38 -5.49 7.60
N PHE A 292 -10.09 -4.99 6.41
CA PHE A 292 -9.53 -3.65 6.29
C PHE A 292 -10.54 -2.62 6.79
N THR A 293 -10.03 -1.45 7.20
CA THR A 293 -10.88 -0.30 7.54
C THR A 293 -11.31 0.40 6.27
N THR A 294 -12.61 0.58 6.10
CA THR A 294 -13.14 1.48 5.08
C THR A 294 -13.37 2.87 5.67
N LYS A 295 -13.21 3.91 4.85
CA LYS A 295 -13.34 5.31 5.24
C LYS A 295 -14.17 6.04 4.21
N LYS A 296 -15.11 6.87 4.68
CA LYS A 296 -15.87 7.77 3.83
C LYS A 296 -16.07 9.12 4.54
N HIS A 297 -15.81 10.20 3.83
CA HIS A 297 -16.00 11.57 4.32
C HIS A 297 -17.33 12.10 3.82
N PHE A 298 -18.09 12.69 4.73
CA PHE A 298 -19.37 13.36 4.47
C PHE A 298 -19.28 14.80 4.88
N GLU A 299 -19.74 15.70 4.04
CA GLU A 299 -19.62 17.14 4.23
C GLU A 299 -21.02 17.78 4.31
N ILE A 300 -21.25 18.57 5.35
CA ILE A 300 -22.48 19.36 5.44
C ILE A 300 -22.37 20.60 4.57
N ILE A 301 -23.40 20.85 3.78
CA ILE A 301 -23.51 22.08 2.96
C ILE A 301 -24.09 23.19 3.86
N ILE A 302 -23.31 24.22 4.04
CA ILE A 302 -23.69 25.37 4.89
C ILE A 302 -24.30 26.54 4.08
N ILE A 303 -24.58 26.35 2.80
CA ILE A 303 -25.15 27.35 1.93
C ILE A 303 -26.66 27.36 2.14
N ALA A 304 -27.21 28.52 2.50
CA ALA A 304 -28.66 28.75 2.72
C ALA A 304 -29.35 29.23 1.46
N GLY A 305 -28.68 29.99 0.63
CA GLY A 305 -29.22 30.53 -0.60
C GLY A 305 -28.17 31.11 -1.54
N THR A 306 -28.59 31.40 -2.75
CA THR A 306 -27.81 32.14 -3.75
C THR A 306 -28.67 33.19 -4.41
N GLU A 307 -28.18 34.41 -4.50
CA GLU A 307 -28.77 35.49 -5.27
C GLU A 307 -27.84 35.84 -6.44
N PHE A 308 -28.45 35.97 -7.63
CA PHE A 308 -27.73 36.34 -8.84
C PHE A 308 -27.97 37.79 -9.16
N VAL A 309 -26.93 38.58 -9.42
CA VAL A 309 -27.01 39.94 -9.93
C VAL A 309 -27.59 39.92 -11.34
N GLU A 310 -27.10 39.03 -12.19
CA GLU A 310 -27.73 38.71 -13.46
C GLU A 310 -28.11 37.22 -13.49
N LYS A 311 -29.34 36.94 -13.93
CA LYS A 311 -29.81 35.55 -13.99
C LYS A 311 -29.06 34.76 -15.08
N PRO A 312 -28.79 33.50 -14.83
CA PRO A 312 -28.24 32.62 -15.87
C PRO A 312 -29.10 32.60 -17.14
N HIS A 313 -28.46 32.41 -18.28
CA HIS A 313 -29.17 32.32 -19.54
C HIS A 313 -30.18 31.16 -19.54
N ARG A 314 -31.38 31.40 -20.02
CA ARG A 314 -32.53 30.46 -19.95
C ARG A 314 -32.26 29.04 -20.43
N ASN A 315 -31.33 28.85 -21.35
CA ASN A 315 -30.96 27.54 -21.84
C ASN A 315 -30.02 26.76 -20.90
N TYR A 316 -29.43 27.47 -19.93
CA TYR A 316 -28.40 26.93 -19.00
C TYR A 316 -28.72 27.36 -17.56
N ALA A 317 -30.00 27.40 -17.23
CA ALA A 317 -30.52 27.87 -15.93
C ALA A 317 -31.33 26.77 -15.21
N THR A 318 -31.15 25.50 -15.56
CA THR A 318 -31.89 24.41 -14.93
C THR A 318 -31.54 24.34 -13.44
N ASN A 319 -32.54 24.46 -12.59
CA ASN A 319 -32.41 24.49 -11.13
C ASN A 319 -31.41 25.53 -10.63
N CYS A 320 -31.36 26.73 -11.26
CA CYS A 320 -30.40 27.78 -10.94
C CYS A 320 -30.36 28.17 -9.45
N GLU A 321 -31.49 28.06 -8.75
CA GLU A 321 -31.59 28.38 -7.32
C GLU A 321 -30.89 27.38 -6.43
N THR A 322 -30.64 26.15 -6.89
CA THR A 322 -30.11 25.04 -6.09
C THR A 322 -28.81 24.44 -6.64
N VAL A 323 -28.52 24.65 -7.91
CA VAL A 323 -27.39 24.00 -8.59
C VAL A 323 -26.01 24.29 -7.96
N LEU A 324 -25.85 25.47 -7.36
CA LEU A 324 -24.61 25.81 -6.63
C LEU A 324 -24.59 25.23 -5.20
N MET A 325 -25.70 24.64 -4.76
CA MET A 325 -25.88 24.14 -3.39
C MET A 325 -26.12 22.64 -3.33
N ASP A 326 -26.41 21.97 -4.45
CA ASP A 326 -26.80 20.56 -4.48
C ASP A 326 -25.65 19.57 -4.24
N GLY A 327 -24.43 20.08 -4.10
CA GLY A 327 -23.24 19.27 -3.86
C GLY A 327 -22.77 18.42 -5.05
N LYS A 328 -23.39 18.61 -6.21
CA LYS A 328 -23.06 17.86 -7.43
C LYS A 328 -22.14 18.69 -8.33
N LYS A 329 -21.30 18.01 -9.07
CA LYS A 329 -20.53 18.63 -10.15
C LYS A 329 -21.26 18.40 -11.46
N GLY A 330 -21.35 19.43 -12.28
CA GLY A 330 -21.85 19.29 -13.66
C GLY A 330 -20.99 18.29 -14.44
N ILE A 331 -21.65 17.58 -15.35
CA ILE A 331 -20.99 16.59 -16.21
C ILE A 331 -20.44 17.31 -17.44
N ALA A 332 -19.13 17.20 -17.70
CA ALA A 332 -18.53 17.77 -18.90
C ALA A 332 -19.19 17.22 -20.18
N GLY A 333 -19.60 18.11 -21.08
CA GLY A 333 -20.32 17.76 -22.31
C GLY A 333 -21.83 17.64 -22.17
N ASN A 334 -22.41 17.65 -20.96
CA ASN A 334 -23.83 17.77 -20.70
C ASN A 334 -24.16 19.13 -20.06
N TRP A 335 -24.16 20.17 -20.86
CA TRP A 335 -24.31 21.55 -20.38
C TRP A 335 -25.75 21.91 -19.97
N GLY A 336 -26.73 21.03 -20.23
CA GLY A 336 -28.13 21.19 -19.85
C GLY A 336 -28.44 20.88 -18.38
N GLU A 337 -27.57 20.16 -17.69
CA GLU A 337 -27.77 19.74 -16.30
C GLU A 337 -26.54 19.99 -15.44
N GLY A 338 -26.75 20.58 -14.27
CA GLY A 338 -25.69 20.80 -13.29
C GLY A 338 -24.72 21.93 -13.63
N TRP A 339 -25.07 22.78 -14.62
CA TRP A 339 -24.29 23.94 -15.03
C TRP A 339 -25.15 25.19 -15.06
N LEU A 340 -24.52 26.32 -14.79
CA LEU A 340 -25.11 27.67 -15.02
C LEU A 340 -24.31 28.36 -16.11
N GLY A 341 -24.95 28.86 -17.12
CA GLY A 341 -24.34 29.64 -18.20
C GLY A 341 -24.76 31.12 -18.16
N PHE A 342 -23.78 32.00 -18.33
CA PHE A 342 -24.00 33.45 -18.40
C PHE A 342 -23.53 33.93 -19.77
N TYR A 343 -24.25 34.88 -20.38
CA TYR A 343 -23.96 35.39 -21.71
C TYR A 343 -23.52 36.83 -21.66
N GLY A 344 -22.36 37.13 -22.16
CA GLY A 344 -21.87 38.51 -22.40
C GLY A 344 -21.25 39.21 -21.20
N ASN A 345 -21.67 38.92 -20.00
CA ASN A 345 -21.16 39.50 -18.75
C ASN A 345 -20.62 38.41 -17.83
N GLY A 346 -19.75 38.78 -16.90
CA GLY A 346 -19.26 37.84 -15.88
C GLY A 346 -20.36 37.38 -14.96
N ALA A 347 -20.26 36.17 -14.42
CA ALA A 347 -21.15 35.68 -13.39
C ALA A 347 -20.90 36.42 -12.06
N GLU A 348 -21.93 37.09 -11.54
CA GLU A 348 -21.89 37.70 -10.21
C GLU A 348 -23.07 37.21 -9.38
N PHE A 349 -22.77 36.62 -8.22
CA PHE A 349 -23.76 36.06 -7.33
C PHE A 349 -23.31 36.15 -5.88
N THR A 350 -24.30 36.24 -4.98
CA THR A 350 -24.09 36.22 -3.53
C THR A 350 -24.47 34.84 -3.01
N ILE A 351 -23.62 34.28 -2.16
CA ILE A 351 -23.87 33.03 -1.44
C ILE A 351 -24.22 33.39 0.01
N GLU A 352 -25.41 33.03 0.44
CA GLU A 352 -25.81 33.13 1.82
C GLU A 352 -25.47 31.84 2.59
N LEU A 353 -24.83 31.98 3.75
CA LEU A 353 -24.53 30.84 4.61
C LEU A 353 -25.61 30.69 5.68
N SER A 354 -25.97 29.44 6.00
CA SER A 354 -26.96 29.12 7.03
C SER A 354 -26.51 29.50 8.45
N GLN A 355 -25.22 29.73 8.64
CA GLN A 355 -24.58 30.16 9.88
C GLN A 355 -23.26 30.88 9.60
N ALA A 356 -22.86 31.77 10.50
CA ALA A 356 -21.56 32.40 10.44
C ALA A 356 -20.45 31.32 10.53
N THR A 357 -19.56 31.30 9.55
CA THR A 357 -18.55 30.27 9.41
C THR A 357 -17.27 30.89 8.86
N ASP A 358 -16.13 30.50 9.39
CA ASP A 358 -14.83 30.86 8.84
C ASP A 358 -14.60 30.11 7.52
N ILE A 359 -14.45 30.86 6.42
CA ILE A 359 -14.20 30.32 5.09
C ILE A 359 -12.72 30.40 4.81
N HIS A 360 -12.06 29.24 4.68
CA HIS A 360 -10.65 29.19 4.29
C HIS A 360 -10.45 29.02 2.78
N HIS A 361 -11.38 28.34 2.10
CA HIS A 361 -11.31 28.09 0.66
C HIS A 361 -12.70 28.12 0.02
N LEU A 362 -12.77 28.68 -1.18
CA LEU A 362 -13.93 28.59 -2.06
C LEU A 362 -13.50 27.94 -3.37
N TYR A 363 -14.16 26.84 -3.73
CA TYR A 363 -13.92 26.15 -4.99
C TYR A 363 -15.11 26.33 -5.91
N VAL A 364 -14.89 26.93 -7.07
CA VAL A 364 -15.90 27.08 -8.13
C VAL A 364 -15.52 26.22 -9.31
N GLY A 365 -16.39 25.28 -9.69
CA GLY A 365 -16.20 24.48 -10.89
C GLY A 365 -16.54 25.31 -12.12
N CYS A 366 -15.60 25.48 -13.04
CA CYS A 366 -15.82 26.16 -14.32
C CYS A 366 -15.66 25.15 -15.46
N GLY A 367 -16.59 25.19 -16.42
CA GLY A 367 -16.48 24.42 -17.66
C GLY A 367 -16.08 25.36 -18.81
N ILE A 368 -15.20 24.90 -19.69
CA ILE A 368 -14.87 25.56 -20.95
C ILE A 368 -15.44 24.73 -22.08
N CYS A 369 -16.28 25.33 -22.89
CA CYS A 369 -16.81 24.73 -24.10
C CYS A 369 -16.24 25.43 -25.34
N PRO A 370 -15.14 24.95 -25.93
CA PRO A 370 -14.42 25.69 -26.97
C PRO A 370 -15.17 25.76 -28.31
N ASN A 371 -16.24 25.00 -28.51
CA ASN A 371 -16.90 24.87 -29.80
C ASN A 371 -18.35 25.43 -29.86
N ASP A 372 -18.86 26.05 -28.81
CA ASP A 372 -20.26 26.49 -28.73
C ASP A 372 -20.44 28.02 -28.77
N TRP A 373 -19.41 28.79 -29.19
CA TRP A 373 -19.46 30.27 -29.27
C TRP A 373 -18.85 30.81 -30.57
#